data_6dc6dc323e0610c68584edbff6f284f4
#
_entry.id   6dc6dc323e0610c68584edbff6f284f4
#
_cell.length_a   1.000
_cell.length_b   1.000
_cell.length_c   1.000
_cell.angle_alpha   90.00
_cell.angle_beta   90.00
_cell.angle_gamma   90.00
#
_symmetry.space_group_name_H-M   'P 1'
#
loop_
_entity.id
_entity.type
_entity.pdbx_description
1 polymer ?
#
loop_
_entity_poly.entity_id
_entity_poly.type
_entity_poly.pdbx_seq_one_letter_code
_entity_poly.pdbx_strand_id
1 'polypeptide(L)'
;MLSPWAAARYARYVDIDHVRRKLAGHAPDTVDSEDHERAAVAVVLREGADSAEVLLIERALHEHDPWSGHMAFPGGRMEPHDLTTRITAARETFEEVGVELSNSEYLGHVDELVGNRRVTPRLVVSAHAFHLAEDQTFALDPSEVQRAFWFPLAGLHEESRQIEHLVAGMPDIRFPGIVVGDPTRHIVWGLTFRFLERMLEVIEHPFAEPWGNLGDFADRAGKPHSD
;
A
#
# COMPACT_ATOMS: atom_id res chain seq x y z
N MET A 1 13.22 -29.86 16.62
CA MET A 1 13.92 -28.86 15.79
C MET A 1 13.20 -28.77 14.47
N LEU A 2 12.72 -27.59 14.10
CA LEU A 2 12.13 -27.37 12.77
C LEU A 2 13.24 -27.47 11.73
N SER A 3 12.91 -28.00 10.53
CA SER A 3 13.86 -28.00 9.42
C SER A 3 14.19 -26.56 8.99
N PRO A 4 15.38 -26.29 8.38
CA PRO A 4 15.76 -24.93 7.99
C PRO A 4 14.74 -24.23 7.10
N TRP A 5 14.05 -24.98 6.21
CA TRP A 5 12.99 -24.42 5.36
C TRP A 5 11.67 -24.20 6.11
N ALA A 6 11.36 -24.99 7.14
CA ALA A 6 10.25 -24.72 8.03
C ALA A 6 10.51 -23.47 8.90
N ALA A 7 11.74 -23.30 9.37
CA ALA A 7 12.14 -22.08 10.10
C ALA A 7 12.09 -20.84 9.20
N ALA A 8 12.52 -20.92 7.94
CA ALA A 8 12.40 -19.83 6.96
C ALA A 8 10.94 -19.50 6.62
N ARG A 9 10.04 -20.49 6.60
CA ARG A 9 8.60 -20.28 6.42
C ARG A 9 7.98 -19.60 7.65
N TYR A 10 8.38 -20.00 8.86
CA TYR A 10 7.92 -19.35 10.10
C TYR A 10 8.44 -17.91 10.23
N ALA A 11 9.65 -17.63 9.77
CA ALA A 11 10.20 -16.27 9.78
C ALA A 11 9.46 -15.29 8.83
N ARG A 12 8.68 -15.83 7.89
CA ARG A 12 7.86 -15.03 6.94
C ARG A 12 6.37 -15.05 7.27
N TYR A 13 5.97 -15.79 8.31
CA TYR A 13 4.58 -15.85 8.72
C TYR A 13 4.20 -14.59 9.50
N VAL A 14 3.27 -13.83 8.97
CA VAL A 14 2.68 -12.65 9.62
C VAL A 14 1.26 -13.02 10.01
N ASP A 15 0.97 -13.01 11.31
CA ASP A 15 -0.40 -13.16 11.84
C ASP A 15 -0.99 -11.80 12.25
N ILE A 16 -2.30 -11.73 12.30
CA ILE A 16 -3.01 -10.48 12.64
C ILE A 16 -2.74 -10.06 14.09
N ASP A 17 -2.55 -10.99 15.02
CA ASP A 17 -2.24 -10.66 16.42
C ASP A 17 -0.87 -9.99 16.53
N HIS A 18 0.10 -10.42 15.71
CA HIS A 18 1.41 -9.76 15.63
C HIS A 18 1.27 -8.34 15.10
N VAL A 19 0.55 -8.16 13.99
CA VAL A 19 0.28 -6.83 13.39
C VAL A 19 -0.39 -5.91 14.41
N ARG A 20 -1.44 -6.40 15.09
CA ARG A 20 -2.16 -5.67 16.13
C ARG A 20 -1.25 -5.14 17.23
N ARG A 21 -0.41 -6.03 17.79
CA ARG A 21 0.53 -5.65 18.87
C ARG A 21 1.53 -4.59 18.42
N LYS A 22 2.05 -4.71 17.20
CA LYS A 22 3.05 -3.79 16.69
C LYS A 22 2.46 -2.42 16.38
N LEU A 23 1.33 -2.36 15.69
CA LEU A 23 0.65 -1.11 15.39
C LEU A 23 0.12 -0.40 16.66
N ALA A 24 -0.32 -1.14 17.67
CA ALA A 24 -0.75 -0.54 18.95
C ALA A 24 0.37 0.21 19.69
N GLY A 25 1.64 -0.16 19.45
CA GLY A 25 2.82 0.52 20.03
C GLY A 25 3.49 1.50 19.07
N HIS A 26 3.00 1.64 17.86
CA HIS A 26 3.61 2.49 16.84
C HIS A 26 3.18 3.96 16.99
N ALA A 27 4.15 4.86 16.85
CA ALA A 27 3.92 6.28 16.70
C ALA A 27 4.12 6.64 15.22
N PRO A 28 3.05 6.96 14.46
CA PRO A 28 3.17 7.20 13.04
C PRO A 28 3.97 8.46 12.74
N ASP A 29 4.78 8.42 11.70
CA ASP A 29 5.37 9.61 11.11
C ASP A 29 4.27 10.41 10.41
N THR A 30 4.04 11.65 10.88
CA THR A 30 3.02 12.55 10.33
C THR A 30 3.65 13.74 9.63
N VAL A 31 2.99 14.22 8.59
CA VAL A 31 3.42 15.41 7.83
C VAL A 31 2.66 16.64 8.35
N ASP A 32 3.38 17.51 9.05
CA ASP A 32 2.84 18.79 9.49
C ASP A 32 2.78 19.78 8.32
N SER A 33 1.59 19.99 7.79
CA SER A 33 1.38 20.92 6.68
C SER A 33 -0.11 21.31 6.57
N GLU A 34 -0.42 22.52 6.99
CA GLU A 34 -1.78 23.08 6.89
C GLU A 34 -2.22 23.31 5.44
N ASP A 35 -1.28 23.51 4.52
CA ASP A 35 -1.56 23.86 3.11
C ASP A 35 -1.65 22.65 2.15
N HIS A 36 -1.59 21.41 2.68
CA HIS A 36 -1.64 20.21 1.84
C HIS A 36 -3.05 19.65 1.74
N GLU A 37 -3.40 19.22 0.52
CA GLU A 37 -4.55 18.35 0.32
C GLU A 37 -4.30 17.02 1.03
N ARG A 38 -5.36 16.44 1.59
CA ARG A 38 -5.29 15.15 2.28
C ARG A 38 -5.96 14.06 1.46
N ALA A 39 -5.36 12.89 1.49
CA ALA A 39 -5.94 11.65 1.00
C ALA A 39 -5.67 10.54 2.02
N ALA A 40 -6.38 9.44 1.90
CA ALA A 40 -6.13 8.29 2.75
C ALA A 40 -6.34 6.99 2.02
N VAL A 41 -5.60 5.97 2.45
CA VAL A 41 -5.73 4.60 1.96
C VAL A 41 -5.98 3.64 3.12
N ALA A 42 -6.71 2.57 2.84
CA ALA A 42 -6.97 1.50 3.79
C ALA A 42 -6.06 0.29 3.51
N VAL A 43 -5.18 -0.03 4.46
CA VAL A 43 -4.45 -1.29 4.50
C VAL A 43 -5.37 -2.31 5.18
N VAL A 44 -6.27 -2.91 4.39
CA VAL A 44 -7.23 -3.88 4.91
C VAL A 44 -6.56 -5.25 4.95
N LEU A 45 -6.54 -5.85 6.13
CA LEU A 45 -5.93 -7.14 6.39
C LEU A 45 -7.00 -8.16 6.81
N ARG A 46 -6.77 -9.42 6.46
CA ARG A 46 -7.55 -10.56 6.97
C ARG A 46 -6.64 -11.73 7.30
N GLU A 47 -7.17 -12.70 8.03
CA GLU A 47 -6.50 -13.98 8.21
C GLU A 47 -6.45 -14.72 6.87
N GLY A 48 -5.29 -15.23 6.51
CA GLY A 48 -5.10 -16.11 5.37
C GLY A 48 -4.59 -17.49 5.80
N ALA A 49 -4.59 -18.47 4.90
CA ALA A 49 -4.22 -19.85 5.22
C ALA A 49 -2.75 -19.99 5.66
N ASP A 50 -1.85 -19.21 5.09
CA ASP A 50 -0.40 -19.31 5.30
C ASP A 50 0.22 -18.01 5.86
N SER A 51 -0.50 -16.92 5.90
CA SER A 51 -0.10 -15.61 6.41
C SER A 51 -1.30 -14.67 6.36
N ALA A 52 -1.29 -13.58 7.12
CA ALA A 52 -2.22 -12.47 6.89
C ALA A 52 -2.15 -12.04 5.42
N GLU A 53 -3.31 -11.67 4.87
CA GLU A 53 -3.46 -11.19 3.51
C GLU A 53 -3.87 -9.73 3.51
N VAL A 54 -3.41 -8.99 2.52
CA VAL A 54 -3.75 -7.58 2.31
C VAL A 54 -4.62 -7.40 1.08
N LEU A 55 -5.63 -6.55 1.18
CA LEU A 55 -6.48 -6.18 0.05
C LEU A 55 -5.74 -5.23 -0.88
N LEU A 56 -5.68 -5.59 -2.16
CA LEU A 56 -5.16 -4.76 -3.23
C LEU A 56 -6.22 -4.58 -4.32
N ILE A 57 -6.24 -3.43 -4.95
CA ILE A 57 -7.08 -3.11 -6.10
C ILE A 57 -6.23 -2.83 -7.34
N GLU A 58 -6.75 -3.20 -8.50
CA GLU A 58 -6.31 -2.71 -9.81
C GLU A 58 -7.24 -1.55 -10.20
N ARG A 59 -6.71 -0.33 -10.28
CA ARG A 59 -7.48 0.86 -10.66
C ARG A 59 -8.03 0.74 -12.08
N ALA A 60 -9.21 1.31 -12.32
CA ALA A 60 -9.80 1.36 -13.65
C ALA A 60 -8.92 2.13 -14.65
N LEU A 61 -9.08 1.83 -15.93
CA LEU A 61 -8.36 2.51 -17.01
C LEU A 61 -9.06 3.81 -17.37
N HIS A 62 -8.41 4.94 -17.13
CA HIS A 62 -8.88 6.27 -17.53
C HIS A 62 -7.83 6.98 -18.38
N GLU A 63 -8.23 7.54 -19.49
CA GLU A 63 -7.33 8.11 -20.51
C GLU A 63 -6.44 9.26 -19.98
N HIS A 64 -6.86 9.94 -18.93
CA HIS A 64 -6.14 11.10 -18.35
C HIS A 64 -5.66 10.89 -16.91
N ASP A 65 -5.83 9.70 -16.34
CA ASP A 65 -5.32 9.38 -15.02
C ASP A 65 -3.90 8.76 -15.12
N PRO A 66 -2.86 9.44 -14.62
CA PRO A 66 -1.50 8.91 -14.64
C PRO A 66 -1.32 7.65 -13.79
N TRP A 67 -2.27 7.30 -12.93
CA TRP A 67 -2.29 6.08 -12.11
C TRP A 67 -3.24 5.01 -12.63
N SER A 68 -3.75 5.19 -13.85
CA SER A 68 -4.64 4.27 -14.55
C SER A 68 -4.04 2.86 -14.62
N GLY A 69 -4.80 1.84 -14.18
CA GLY A 69 -4.36 0.45 -14.17
C GLY A 69 -3.30 0.08 -13.13
N HIS A 70 -2.91 1.00 -12.25
CA HIS A 70 -1.93 0.70 -11.21
C HIS A 70 -2.54 -0.11 -10.07
N MET A 71 -1.68 -0.93 -9.43
CA MET A 71 -2.03 -1.59 -8.18
C MET A 71 -1.97 -0.61 -7.02
N ALA A 72 -3.01 -0.60 -6.20
CA ALA A 72 -3.14 0.29 -5.07
C ALA A 72 -3.81 -0.39 -3.86
N PHE A 73 -3.77 0.27 -2.71
CA PHE A 73 -4.75 0.08 -1.66
C PHE A 73 -6.04 0.83 -2.03
N PRO A 74 -7.22 0.40 -1.56
CA PRO A 74 -8.42 1.21 -1.62
C PRO A 74 -8.20 2.55 -0.93
N GLY A 75 -8.69 3.64 -1.53
CA GLY A 75 -8.55 4.96 -0.95
C GLY A 75 -8.59 6.10 -1.94
N GLY A 76 -8.76 7.30 -1.42
CA GLY A 76 -8.92 8.49 -2.22
C GLY A 76 -8.74 9.80 -1.45
N ARG A 77 -9.26 10.89 -1.99
CA ARG A 77 -9.13 12.23 -1.42
C ARG A 77 -10.10 12.44 -0.27
N MET A 78 -9.62 13.15 0.75
CA MET A 78 -10.45 13.58 1.86
C MET A 78 -11.47 14.61 1.37
N GLU A 79 -12.74 14.37 1.67
CA GLU A 79 -13.84 15.29 1.36
C GLU A 79 -14.20 16.18 2.55
N PRO A 80 -14.90 17.33 2.32
CA PRO A 80 -15.23 18.26 3.41
C PRO A 80 -16.06 17.67 4.55
N HIS A 81 -16.75 16.56 4.32
CA HIS A 81 -17.54 15.87 5.34
C HIS A 81 -16.75 14.78 6.10
N ASP A 82 -15.58 14.43 5.63
CA ASP A 82 -14.70 13.49 6.32
C ASP A 82 -14.05 14.16 7.53
N LEU A 83 -14.36 13.70 8.73
CA LEU A 83 -13.82 14.27 9.96
C LEU A 83 -12.34 13.89 10.20
N THR A 84 -11.88 12.78 9.63
CA THR A 84 -10.52 12.28 9.76
C THR A 84 -10.11 11.48 8.53
N THR A 85 -8.81 11.37 8.26
CA THR A 85 -8.26 10.53 7.17
C THR A 85 -8.63 9.05 7.34
N ARG A 86 -8.86 8.57 8.57
CA ARG A 86 -9.38 7.21 8.81
C ARG A 86 -10.79 7.03 8.24
N ILE A 87 -11.65 8.03 8.40
CA ILE A 87 -13.01 8.02 7.83
C ILE A 87 -12.95 8.04 6.32
N THR A 88 -12.08 8.87 5.73
CA THR A 88 -11.82 8.88 4.29
C THR A 88 -11.44 7.49 3.79
N ALA A 89 -10.46 6.83 4.41
CA ALA A 89 -10.01 5.49 4.02
C ALA A 89 -11.16 4.46 4.06
N ALA A 90 -12.01 4.52 5.09
CA ALA A 90 -13.14 3.60 5.21
C ALA A 90 -14.24 3.90 4.18
N ARG A 91 -14.58 5.17 3.93
CA ARG A 91 -15.57 5.59 2.93
C ARG A 91 -15.15 5.15 1.53
N GLU A 92 -13.93 5.50 1.12
CA GLU A 92 -13.38 5.14 -0.19
C GLU A 92 -13.33 3.62 -0.39
N THR A 93 -12.96 2.85 0.64
CA THR A 93 -12.98 1.38 0.56
C THR A 93 -14.39 0.85 0.29
N PHE A 94 -15.41 1.45 0.91
CA PHE A 94 -16.80 1.06 0.66
C PHE A 94 -17.24 1.45 -0.76
N GLU A 95 -16.92 2.65 -1.21
CA GLU A 95 -17.28 3.17 -2.54
C GLU A 95 -16.61 2.36 -3.65
N GLU A 96 -15.30 2.07 -3.53
CA GLU A 96 -14.50 1.36 -4.55
C GLU A 96 -14.77 -0.15 -4.62
N VAL A 97 -14.89 -0.81 -3.47
CA VAL A 97 -14.94 -2.29 -3.40
C VAL A 97 -16.12 -2.86 -2.62
N GLY A 98 -16.99 -2.03 -2.04
CA GLY A 98 -18.17 -2.44 -1.27
C GLY A 98 -17.84 -3.06 0.10
N VAL A 99 -16.60 -2.95 0.57
CA VAL A 99 -16.19 -3.49 1.88
C VAL A 99 -16.46 -2.47 2.97
N GLU A 100 -17.34 -2.85 3.91
CA GLU A 100 -17.73 -2.01 5.04
C GLU A 100 -16.73 -2.15 6.20
N LEU A 101 -16.00 -1.07 6.50
CA LEU A 101 -14.98 -1.04 7.55
C LEU A 101 -15.46 -0.45 8.89
N SER A 102 -16.71 0.03 8.99
CA SER A 102 -17.24 0.60 10.22
C SER A 102 -17.29 -0.41 11.37
N ASN A 103 -17.47 -1.69 11.06
CA ASN A 103 -17.52 -2.79 12.01
C ASN A 103 -16.22 -3.61 12.07
N SER A 104 -15.19 -3.22 11.28
CA SER A 104 -13.89 -3.86 11.34
C SER A 104 -13.06 -3.32 12.50
N GLU A 105 -12.08 -4.11 12.94
CA GLU A 105 -11.14 -3.66 13.94
C GLU A 105 -10.15 -2.66 13.33
N TYR A 106 -10.06 -1.47 13.89
CA TYR A 106 -9.03 -0.50 13.54
C TYR A 106 -7.72 -0.88 14.25
N LEU A 107 -6.69 -1.23 13.47
CA LEU A 107 -5.39 -1.65 14.00
C LEU A 107 -4.46 -0.48 14.30
N GLY A 108 -4.54 0.62 13.53
CA GLY A 108 -3.72 1.80 13.77
C GLY A 108 -3.45 2.63 12.51
N HIS A 109 -2.83 3.78 12.74
CA HIS A 109 -2.26 4.63 11.69
C HIS A 109 -0.86 4.13 11.37
N VAL A 110 -0.59 3.80 10.11
CA VAL A 110 0.73 3.30 9.69
C VAL A 110 1.70 4.47 9.59
N ASP A 111 1.50 5.38 8.65
CA ASP A 111 2.31 6.57 8.44
C ASP A 111 1.62 7.55 7.49
N GLU A 112 2.23 8.74 7.30
CA GLU A 112 1.88 9.69 6.24
C GLU A 112 3.04 9.85 5.26
N LEU A 113 2.70 9.88 3.97
CA LEU A 113 3.67 10.10 2.89
C LEU A 113 3.24 11.27 2.01
N VAL A 114 4.19 12.08 1.60
CA VAL A 114 3.95 13.12 0.58
C VAL A 114 3.88 12.45 -0.79
N GLY A 115 2.88 12.80 -1.57
CA GLY A 115 2.70 12.37 -2.96
C GLY A 115 3.87 12.79 -3.85
N ASN A 116 3.84 12.35 -5.10
CA ASN A 116 4.87 12.71 -6.06
C ASN A 116 4.90 14.24 -6.26
N ARG A 117 6.01 14.89 -5.89
CA ARG A 117 6.19 16.35 -5.95
C ARG A 117 5.94 16.96 -7.34
N ARG A 118 6.04 16.18 -8.41
CA ARG A 118 5.78 16.63 -9.78
C ARG A 118 4.32 16.54 -10.21
N VAL A 119 3.61 15.55 -9.70
CA VAL A 119 2.23 15.24 -10.11
C VAL A 119 1.22 15.72 -9.06
N THR A 120 1.54 15.50 -7.78
CA THR A 120 0.71 15.89 -6.62
C THR A 120 1.58 16.54 -5.53
N PRO A 121 2.19 17.72 -5.79
CA PRO A 121 3.23 18.29 -4.92
C PRO A 121 2.74 18.66 -3.52
N ARG A 122 1.44 18.79 -3.34
CA ARG A 122 0.80 19.19 -2.07
C ARG A 122 -0.17 18.15 -1.53
N LEU A 123 -0.03 16.89 -1.94
CA LEU A 123 -0.87 15.81 -1.44
C LEU A 123 -0.13 15.04 -0.35
N VAL A 124 -0.73 14.96 0.83
CA VAL A 124 -0.32 14.05 1.90
C VAL A 124 -1.30 12.88 1.93
N VAL A 125 -0.79 11.69 1.89
CA VAL A 125 -1.57 10.44 1.96
C VAL A 125 -1.31 9.77 3.30
N SER A 126 -2.37 9.48 4.04
CA SER A 126 -2.34 8.74 5.32
C SER A 126 -2.72 7.28 5.08
N ALA A 127 -1.96 6.33 5.61
CA ALA A 127 -2.32 4.91 5.55
C ALA A 127 -2.87 4.42 6.89
N HIS A 128 -4.05 3.83 6.85
CA HIS A 128 -4.74 3.30 8.02
C HIS A 128 -4.95 1.80 7.89
N ALA A 129 -4.55 1.03 8.91
CA ALA A 129 -4.68 -0.42 8.93
C ALA A 129 -5.98 -0.85 9.61
N PHE A 130 -6.67 -1.82 9.00
CA PHE A 130 -7.91 -2.42 9.49
C PHE A 130 -7.83 -3.94 9.41
N HIS A 131 -8.44 -4.63 10.36
CA HIS A 131 -8.62 -6.07 10.32
C HIS A 131 -10.07 -6.41 10.00
N LEU A 132 -10.27 -7.12 8.91
CA LEU A 132 -11.55 -7.65 8.49
C LEU A 132 -11.65 -9.10 8.98
N ALA A 133 -12.39 -9.32 10.08
CA ALA A 133 -12.51 -10.64 10.69
C ALA A 133 -13.46 -11.57 9.92
N GLU A 134 -14.42 -11.01 9.21
CA GLU A 134 -15.39 -11.75 8.41
C GLU A 134 -15.22 -11.42 6.92
N ASP A 135 -15.20 -12.46 6.08
CA ASP A 135 -15.13 -12.26 4.64
C ASP A 135 -16.36 -11.53 4.12
N GLN A 136 -16.13 -10.49 3.34
CA GLN A 136 -17.15 -9.74 2.62
C GLN A 136 -16.99 -9.97 1.12
N THR A 137 -18.11 -10.03 0.41
CA THR A 137 -18.11 -10.12 -1.05
C THR A 137 -17.83 -8.74 -1.64
N PHE A 138 -16.90 -8.66 -2.57
CA PHE A 138 -16.62 -7.40 -3.26
C PHE A 138 -17.79 -6.97 -4.14
N ALA A 139 -18.14 -5.70 -4.04
CA ALA A 139 -19.05 -4.98 -4.94
C ALA A 139 -18.27 -3.82 -5.57
N LEU A 140 -17.56 -4.11 -6.65
CA LEU A 140 -16.65 -3.14 -7.28
C LEU A 140 -17.42 -2.03 -7.98
N ASP A 141 -16.96 -0.78 -7.83
CA ASP A 141 -17.33 0.29 -8.77
C ASP A 141 -16.47 0.15 -10.03
N PRO A 142 -17.04 -0.25 -11.19
CA PRO A 142 -16.27 -0.48 -12.39
C PRO A 142 -15.70 0.81 -13.01
N SER A 143 -16.16 1.97 -12.55
CA SER A 143 -15.58 3.26 -12.96
C SER A 143 -14.27 3.56 -12.26
N GLU A 144 -13.98 2.94 -11.10
CA GLU A 144 -12.78 3.20 -10.33
C GLU A 144 -11.88 1.97 -10.17
N VAL A 145 -12.45 0.77 -10.12
CA VAL A 145 -11.75 -0.49 -9.83
C VAL A 145 -12.05 -1.56 -10.86
N GLN A 146 -11.02 -2.09 -11.52
CA GLN A 146 -11.15 -3.25 -12.40
C GLN A 146 -11.17 -4.57 -11.64
N ARG A 147 -10.37 -4.68 -10.58
CA ARG A 147 -10.20 -5.89 -9.77
C ARG A 147 -9.90 -5.55 -8.33
N ALA A 148 -10.34 -6.44 -7.45
CA ALA A 148 -9.90 -6.47 -6.05
C ALA A 148 -9.54 -7.91 -5.71
N PHE A 149 -8.45 -8.12 -4.97
CA PHE A 149 -8.02 -9.43 -4.52
C PHE A 149 -7.15 -9.36 -3.27
N TRP A 150 -7.13 -10.48 -2.56
CA TRP A 150 -6.28 -10.65 -1.39
C TRP A 150 -4.91 -11.16 -1.78
N PHE A 151 -3.86 -10.57 -1.21
CA PHE A 151 -2.48 -10.98 -1.44
C PHE A 151 -1.78 -11.32 -0.12
N PRO A 152 -1.17 -12.53 0.02
CA PRO A 152 -0.52 -12.93 1.26
C PRO A 152 0.73 -12.09 1.53
N LEU A 153 0.84 -11.53 2.75
CA LEU A 153 2.00 -10.72 3.14
C LEU A 153 3.32 -11.50 3.05
N ALA A 154 3.30 -12.81 3.31
CA ALA A 154 4.48 -13.67 3.11
C ALA A 154 5.00 -13.65 1.67
N GLY A 155 4.10 -13.47 0.68
CA GLY A 155 4.45 -13.39 -0.74
C GLY A 155 5.27 -12.15 -1.11
N LEU A 156 5.22 -11.08 -0.30
CA LEU A 156 6.03 -9.88 -0.49
C LEU A 156 7.54 -10.15 -0.37
N HIS A 157 7.92 -11.19 0.38
CA HIS A 157 9.31 -11.60 0.61
C HIS A 157 9.86 -12.62 -0.39
N GLU A 158 9.06 -13.02 -1.39
CA GLU A 158 9.53 -13.90 -2.45
C GLU A 158 10.41 -13.11 -3.43
N GLU A 159 11.71 -13.45 -3.51
CA GLU A 159 12.67 -12.77 -4.40
C GLU A 159 12.23 -12.78 -5.87
N SER A 160 11.56 -13.85 -6.31
CA SER A 160 11.04 -13.97 -7.67
C SER A 160 9.94 -12.94 -8.03
N ARG A 161 9.33 -12.30 -7.03
CA ARG A 161 8.32 -11.25 -7.19
C ARG A 161 8.90 -9.85 -7.16
N GLN A 162 10.11 -9.69 -6.62
CA GLN A 162 10.77 -8.39 -6.52
C GLN A 162 11.44 -8.05 -7.85
N ILE A 163 11.09 -6.92 -8.41
CA ILE A 163 11.55 -6.47 -9.73
C ILE A 163 11.96 -5.00 -9.74
N GLU A 164 12.80 -4.65 -10.70
CA GLU A 164 12.99 -3.25 -11.10
C GLU A 164 11.88 -2.86 -12.08
N HIS A 165 11.01 -1.95 -11.69
CA HIS A 165 9.88 -1.49 -12.49
C HIS A 165 10.24 -0.22 -13.26
N LEU A 166 9.98 -0.23 -14.58
CA LEU A 166 10.14 0.92 -15.47
C LEU A 166 8.79 1.60 -15.67
N VAL A 167 8.75 2.91 -15.47
CA VAL A 167 7.54 3.70 -15.65
C VAL A 167 7.55 4.39 -17.00
N ALA A 168 6.45 4.34 -17.72
CA ALA A 168 6.28 5.05 -18.99
C ALA A 168 6.55 6.56 -18.80
N GLY A 169 7.40 7.14 -19.65
CA GLY A 169 7.81 8.53 -19.54
C GLY A 169 9.02 8.79 -18.60
N MET A 170 9.54 7.75 -17.94
CA MET A 170 10.75 7.82 -17.09
C MET A 170 11.70 6.64 -17.40
N PRO A 171 12.22 6.50 -18.64
CA PRO A 171 12.95 5.31 -19.07
C PRO A 171 14.27 5.07 -18.33
N ASP A 172 14.85 6.11 -17.76
CA ASP A 172 16.15 6.06 -17.05
C ASP A 172 16.01 5.81 -15.54
N ILE A 173 14.76 5.76 -15.04
CA ILE A 173 14.50 5.58 -13.60
C ILE A 173 13.87 4.22 -13.37
N ARG A 174 14.51 3.44 -12.50
CA ARG A 174 14.01 2.16 -12.05
C ARG A 174 13.43 2.30 -10.66
N PHE A 175 12.21 1.84 -10.49
CA PHE A 175 11.52 1.84 -9.21
C PHE A 175 11.48 0.41 -8.63
N PRO A 176 11.51 0.26 -7.31
CA PRO A 176 11.21 -1.04 -6.72
C PRO A 176 9.75 -1.41 -7.02
N GLY A 177 9.56 -2.67 -7.39
CA GLY A 177 8.24 -3.21 -7.67
C GLY A 177 8.06 -4.63 -7.17
N ILE A 178 6.84 -4.99 -6.83
CA ILE A 178 6.46 -6.35 -6.44
C ILE A 178 5.35 -6.85 -7.33
N VAL A 179 5.57 -8.00 -7.96
CA VAL A 179 4.56 -8.70 -8.75
C VAL A 179 3.59 -9.40 -7.80
N VAL A 180 2.33 -8.94 -7.78
CA VAL A 180 1.28 -9.48 -6.91
C VAL A 180 0.25 -10.33 -7.66
N GLY A 181 0.41 -10.48 -8.97
CA GLY A 181 -0.48 -11.27 -9.83
C GLY A 181 0.11 -11.46 -11.22
N ASP A 182 -0.54 -10.94 -12.26
CA ASP A 182 -0.03 -10.94 -13.63
C ASP A 182 1.24 -10.08 -13.71
N PRO A 183 2.41 -10.64 -14.11
CA PRO A 183 3.69 -9.93 -14.09
C PRO A 183 3.77 -8.75 -15.08
N THR A 184 2.82 -8.63 -16.00
CA THR A 184 2.82 -7.55 -16.98
C THR A 184 2.05 -6.31 -16.51
N ARG A 185 1.22 -6.43 -15.46
CA ARG A 185 0.33 -5.34 -15.01
C ARG A 185 0.06 -5.28 -13.50
N HIS A 186 0.07 -6.43 -12.79
CA HIS A 186 -0.18 -6.44 -11.36
C HIS A 186 1.12 -6.22 -10.59
N ILE A 187 1.66 -5.01 -10.71
CA ILE A 187 2.91 -4.61 -10.06
C ILE A 187 2.61 -3.51 -9.04
N VAL A 188 2.89 -3.77 -7.79
CA VAL A 188 2.87 -2.76 -6.72
C VAL A 188 4.17 -1.99 -6.76
N TRP A 189 4.10 -0.67 -6.88
CA TRP A 189 5.24 0.25 -6.89
C TRP A 189 4.83 1.64 -6.35
N GLY A 190 5.73 2.58 -6.29
CA GLY A 190 5.43 3.97 -5.90
C GLY A 190 4.94 4.10 -4.45
N LEU A 191 3.87 4.87 -4.22
CA LEU A 191 3.35 5.12 -2.87
C LEU A 191 2.83 3.84 -2.21
N THR A 192 2.15 2.98 -2.95
CA THR A 192 1.64 1.71 -2.42
C THR A 192 2.78 0.81 -1.92
N PHE A 193 3.87 0.72 -2.71
CA PHE A 193 5.07 -0.01 -2.29
C PHE A 193 5.67 0.59 -1.01
N ARG A 194 5.81 1.91 -0.94
CA ARG A 194 6.35 2.59 0.25
C ARG A 194 5.53 2.37 1.50
N PHE A 195 4.20 2.36 1.39
CA PHE A 195 3.34 2.04 2.53
C PHE A 195 3.44 0.57 2.95
N LEU A 196 3.60 -0.37 2.00
CA LEU A 196 3.91 -1.77 2.34
C LEU A 196 5.25 -1.87 3.07
N GLU A 197 6.29 -1.21 2.56
CA GLU A 197 7.62 -1.16 3.20
C GLU A 197 7.52 -0.62 4.63
N ARG A 198 6.85 0.53 4.83
CA ARG A 198 6.62 1.11 6.17
C ARG A 198 5.86 0.17 7.09
N MET A 199 4.77 -0.42 6.61
CA MET A 199 4.01 -1.38 7.40
C MET A 199 4.87 -2.58 7.80
N LEU A 200 5.65 -3.15 6.87
CA LEU A 200 6.55 -4.26 7.16
C LEU A 200 7.65 -3.88 8.16
N GLU A 201 8.17 -2.66 8.10
CA GLU A 201 9.11 -2.13 9.11
C GLU A 201 8.46 -2.07 10.50
N VAL A 202 7.24 -1.49 10.59
CA VAL A 202 6.49 -1.38 11.86
C VAL A 202 6.23 -2.74 12.49
N ILE A 203 5.88 -3.74 11.68
CA ILE A 203 5.63 -5.09 12.16
C ILE A 203 6.90 -5.96 12.30
N GLU A 204 8.09 -5.36 12.16
CA GLU A 204 9.40 -6.05 12.26
C GLU A 204 9.59 -7.21 11.29
N HIS A 205 9.00 -7.07 10.10
CA HIS A 205 9.18 -7.97 8.95
C HIS A 205 9.71 -7.21 7.71
N PRO A 206 10.79 -6.42 7.83
CA PRO A 206 11.28 -5.59 6.72
C PRO A 206 11.75 -6.46 5.54
N PHE A 207 11.82 -5.88 4.37
CA PHE A 207 12.48 -6.51 3.23
C PHE A 207 13.95 -6.81 3.56
N ALA A 208 14.47 -7.94 3.03
CA ALA A 208 15.84 -8.39 3.32
C ALA A 208 16.92 -7.39 2.85
N GLU A 209 16.68 -6.75 1.73
CA GLU A 209 17.48 -5.62 1.24
C GLU A 209 16.52 -4.46 0.98
N PRO A 210 16.60 -3.37 1.76
CA PRO A 210 15.84 -2.18 1.43
C PRO A 210 16.34 -1.66 0.09
N TRP A 211 15.42 -1.51 -0.85
CA TRP A 211 15.69 -0.85 -2.11
C TRP A 211 16.07 0.60 -1.82
N GLY A 212 17.31 0.91 -1.55
CA GLY A 212 17.92 2.17 -1.23
C GLY A 212 16.95 3.34 -0.97
N ASN A 213 17.33 4.30 -0.21
CA ASN A 213 16.44 5.38 0.21
C ASN A 213 15.65 5.95 -0.98
N LEU A 214 14.34 5.66 -1.08
CA LEU A 214 13.46 6.19 -2.15
C LEU A 214 13.43 7.74 -2.19
N GLY A 215 13.88 8.40 -1.11
CA GLY A 215 14.23 9.82 -1.10
C GLY A 215 15.26 10.17 -2.18
N ASP A 216 16.27 9.31 -2.39
CA ASP A 216 17.27 9.48 -3.43
C ASP A 216 16.70 9.36 -4.84
N PHE A 217 15.65 8.57 -5.05
CA PHE A 217 14.96 8.44 -6.34
C PHE A 217 14.10 9.66 -6.65
N ALA A 218 13.41 10.23 -5.67
CA ALA A 218 12.67 11.48 -5.84
C ALA A 218 13.60 12.64 -6.17
N ASP A 219 14.78 12.68 -5.57
CA ASP A 219 15.81 13.71 -5.82
C ASP A 219 16.55 13.46 -7.15
N ARG A 220 16.81 12.21 -7.56
CA ARG A 220 17.41 11.88 -8.86
C ARG A 220 16.46 12.19 -10.02
N ALA A 221 15.16 11.89 -9.86
CA ALA A 221 14.13 12.27 -10.83
C ALA A 221 13.96 13.81 -10.97
N GLY A 222 14.55 14.60 -10.06
CA GLY A 222 14.47 16.06 -9.99
C GLY A 222 15.62 16.83 -10.62
N LYS A 223 16.74 16.19 -10.96
CA LYS A 223 17.88 16.90 -11.56
C LYS A 223 17.76 16.91 -13.09
N PRO A 224 17.62 18.08 -13.74
CA PRO A 224 17.84 18.16 -15.19
C PRO A 224 19.29 17.78 -15.47
N HIS A 225 19.53 16.96 -16.50
CA HIS A 225 20.87 16.76 -17.02
C HIS A 225 21.42 18.16 -17.39
N SER A 226 22.46 18.59 -16.69
CA SER A 226 23.30 19.70 -17.16
C SER A 226 24.20 19.12 -18.26
N ASP A 227 23.93 19.53 -19.48
CA ASP A 227 24.86 19.39 -20.61
C ASP A 227 26.19 20.08 -20.31
#